data_ef1b0dbf243cc246d8fb660ab1ecd590
#
_entry.id   ef1b0dbf243cc246d8fb660ab1ecd590
#
_cell.length_a   1.000
_cell.length_b   1.000
_cell.length_c   1.000
_cell.angle_alpha   90.00
_cell.angle_beta   90.00
_cell.angle_gamma   90.00
#
_symmetry.space_group_name_H-M   'P 1'
#
loop_
_entity.id
_entity.type
_entity.pdbx_description
1 polymer ?
#
loop_
_entity_poly.entity_id
_entity_poly.type
_entity_poly.pdbx_seq_one_letter_code
_entity_poly.pdbx_strand_id
1 'polypeptide(L)'
;KKAQLLAILSGLQPRKDNQRPSENKLAIQYGQVDASLLGQYEASVSYQNSKEITITLKTDNHSYIGTPLLDKDARVMETERGETLYKGKRKVNGLEISEWWNKQHDNYSSEPAINYNFELVIHEDKKGGNKLLELSMDYSIDLLHADNALTEHELVALWENITGTIKYHPTQW
;
A
#
# COMPACT_ATOMS: atom_id res chain seq x y z
N LYS A 1 22.41 -8.01 16.97
CA LYS A 1 20.99 -7.60 17.14
C LYS A 1 20.84 -6.42 18.11
N LYS A 2 21.33 -6.48 19.38
CA LYS A 2 21.19 -5.39 20.36
C LYS A 2 21.86 -4.09 19.91
N ALA A 3 23.10 -4.16 19.40
CA ALA A 3 23.83 -2.99 18.91
C ALA A 3 23.14 -2.33 17.72
N GLN A 4 22.59 -3.11 16.79
CA GLN A 4 21.82 -2.61 15.66
C GLN A 4 20.53 -1.91 16.11
N LEU A 5 19.79 -2.49 17.06
CA LEU A 5 18.60 -1.86 17.62
C LEU A 5 18.92 -0.51 18.29
N LEU A 6 20.00 -0.46 19.06
CA LEU A 6 20.46 0.79 19.69
C LEU A 6 20.85 1.84 18.65
N ALA A 7 21.52 1.44 17.56
CA ALA A 7 21.87 2.35 16.47
C ALA A 7 20.61 2.92 15.80
N ILE A 8 19.60 2.09 15.53
CA ILE A 8 18.31 2.51 14.97
C ILE A 8 17.63 3.52 15.92
N LEU A 9 17.52 3.16 17.21
CA LEU A 9 16.87 4.04 18.19
C LEU A 9 17.58 5.38 18.37
N SER A 10 18.91 5.39 18.37
CA SER A 10 19.70 6.63 18.45
C SER A 10 19.67 7.44 17.16
N GLY A 11 19.37 6.81 16.02
CA GLY A 11 19.24 7.44 14.71
C GLY A 11 17.83 8.00 14.43
N LEU A 12 16.86 7.78 15.33
CA LEU A 12 15.52 8.35 15.20
C LEU A 12 15.55 9.86 15.32
N GLN A 13 14.94 10.53 14.37
CA GLN A 13 14.81 11.98 14.33
C GLN A 13 13.35 12.39 14.25
N PRO A 14 12.89 13.42 14.96
CA PRO A 14 11.54 13.91 14.88
C PRO A 14 11.25 14.48 13.47
N ARG A 15 10.04 14.26 12.97
CA ARG A 15 9.54 14.77 11.70
C ARG A 15 8.03 14.99 11.82
N LYS A 16 7.51 16.03 11.24
CA LYS A 16 6.05 16.18 11.09
C LYS A 16 5.57 15.26 9.97
N ASP A 17 4.42 14.62 10.13
CA ASP A 17 3.91 13.66 9.14
C ASP A 17 3.68 14.26 7.76
N ASN A 18 3.34 15.55 7.68
CA ASN A 18 3.20 16.28 6.42
C ASN A 18 4.52 16.79 5.82
N GLN A 19 5.66 16.54 6.47
CA GLN A 19 6.97 16.88 5.94
C GLN A 19 7.57 15.69 5.18
N ARG A 20 8.24 15.99 4.07
CA ARG A 20 9.03 14.99 3.36
C ARG A 20 10.20 14.55 4.25
N PRO A 21 10.53 13.23 4.31
CA PRO A 21 11.74 12.78 4.98
C PRO A 21 12.98 13.39 4.32
N SER A 22 14.03 13.57 5.10
CA SER A 22 15.33 13.97 4.59
C SER A 22 15.89 12.88 3.65
N GLU A 23 16.85 13.24 2.82
CA GLU A 23 17.53 12.32 1.91
C GLU A 23 18.06 11.07 2.66
N ASN A 24 17.92 9.92 2.06
CA ASN A 24 18.30 8.61 2.61
C ASN A 24 17.62 8.21 3.93
N LYS A 25 16.50 8.86 4.28
CA LYS A 25 15.73 8.51 5.47
C LYS A 25 14.40 7.89 5.13
N LEU A 26 14.05 6.85 5.88
CA LEU A 26 12.72 6.26 5.88
C LEU A 26 11.81 7.08 6.79
N ALA A 27 10.65 7.49 6.26
CA ALA A 27 9.62 8.11 7.06
C ALA A 27 8.92 7.09 7.95
N ILE A 28 8.72 7.43 9.21
CA ILE A 28 7.85 6.75 10.16
C ILE A 28 6.90 7.78 10.76
N GLN A 29 5.87 7.33 11.47
CA GLN A 29 4.93 8.24 12.12
C GLN A 29 5.69 9.17 13.10
N TYR A 30 5.52 10.49 12.94
CA TYR A 30 6.18 11.54 13.72
C TYR A 30 7.71 11.53 13.70
N GLY A 31 8.32 10.75 12.78
CA GLY A 31 9.76 10.61 12.75
C GLY A 31 10.34 10.20 11.41
N GLN A 32 11.64 10.06 11.42
CA GLN A 32 12.42 9.48 10.33
C GLN A 32 13.65 8.76 10.88
N VAL A 33 14.12 7.76 10.16
CA VAL A 33 15.32 6.98 10.51
C VAL A 33 16.19 6.81 9.29
N ASP A 34 17.49 6.73 9.47
CA ASP A 34 18.42 6.48 8.39
C ASP A 34 18.21 5.06 7.83
N ALA A 35 17.87 4.98 6.54
CA ALA A 35 17.58 3.71 5.88
C ALA A 35 18.79 2.76 5.87
N SER A 36 20.03 3.29 5.87
CA SER A 36 21.24 2.48 5.91
C SER A 36 21.42 1.70 7.22
N LEU A 37 20.82 2.16 8.31
CA LEU A 37 20.84 1.46 9.60
C LEU A 37 19.92 0.26 9.66
N LEU A 38 18.93 0.18 8.76
CA LEU A 38 17.90 -0.85 8.79
C LEU A 38 18.36 -2.16 8.14
N GLY A 39 19.31 -2.12 7.20
CA GLY A 39 19.68 -3.28 6.40
C GLY A 39 18.50 -3.72 5.52
N GLN A 40 18.10 -4.96 5.64
CA GLN A 40 16.83 -5.43 5.06
C GLN A 40 15.67 -5.00 5.97
N TYR A 41 14.67 -4.33 5.38
CA TYR A 41 13.51 -3.86 6.13
C TYR A 41 12.23 -3.96 5.29
N GLU A 42 11.15 -4.11 6.00
CA GLU A 42 9.79 -3.87 5.54
C GLU A 42 9.19 -2.78 6.44
N ALA A 43 8.56 -1.79 5.84
CA ALA A 43 7.86 -0.75 6.57
C ALA A 43 6.44 -0.61 6.02
N SER A 44 5.47 -0.57 6.90
CA SER A 44 4.06 -0.39 6.56
C SER A 44 3.47 0.73 7.40
N VAL A 45 2.68 1.58 6.75
CA VAL A 45 1.93 2.65 7.39
C VAL A 45 0.50 2.59 6.90
N SER A 46 -0.45 2.51 7.84
CA SER A 46 -1.87 2.51 7.53
C SER A 46 -2.53 3.78 8.07
N TYR A 47 -3.43 4.34 7.27
CA TYR A 47 -4.28 5.47 7.61
C TYR A 47 -5.74 5.06 7.45
N GLN A 48 -6.55 5.37 8.45
CA GLN A 48 -7.99 5.18 8.38
C GLN A 48 -8.69 6.53 8.52
N ASN A 49 -9.68 6.79 7.68
CA ASN A 49 -10.50 7.98 7.76
C ASN A 49 -11.80 7.73 8.54
N SER A 50 -12.61 8.79 8.73
CA SER A 50 -13.90 8.71 9.42
C SER A 50 -14.97 7.89 8.69
N LYS A 51 -14.74 7.50 7.45
CA LYS A 51 -15.60 6.60 6.65
C LYS A 51 -15.08 5.17 6.64
N GLU A 52 -14.14 4.84 7.54
CA GLU A 52 -13.54 3.51 7.67
C GLU A 52 -12.76 3.02 6.45
N ILE A 53 -12.41 3.94 5.53
CA ILE A 53 -11.49 3.61 4.43
C ILE A 53 -10.09 3.50 5.02
N THR A 54 -9.48 2.34 4.86
CA THR A 54 -8.10 2.10 5.27
C THR A 54 -7.19 2.14 4.04
N ILE A 55 -6.15 2.97 4.10
CA ILE A 55 -5.11 3.06 3.07
C ILE A 55 -3.81 2.60 3.71
N THR A 56 -3.21 1.58 3.15
CA THR A 56 -1.93 1.03 3.62
C THR A 56 -0.86 1.22 2.56
N LEU A 57 0.21 1.87 2.95
CA LEU A 57 1.43 1.99 2.17
C LEU A 57 2.48 1.06 2.76
N LYS A 58 3.01 0.16 1.95
CA LYS A 58 4.07 -0.77 2.32
C LYS A 58 5.27 -0.57 1.41
N THR A 59 6.44 -0.56 1.99
CA THR A 59 7.72 -0.55 1.26
C THR A 59 8.64 -1.63 1.79
N ASP A 60 9.33 -2.30 0.87
CA ASP A 60 10.24 -3.37 1.16
C ASP A 60 11.51 -3.19 0.31
N ASN A 61 12.68 -3.34 0.92
CA ASN A 61 13.98 -3.36 0.22
C ASN A 61 14.58 -4.76 0.11
N HIS A 62 13.80 -5.80 0.41
CA HIS A 62 14.19 -7.17 0.14
C HIS A 62 14.10 -7.48 -1.36
N SER A 63 14.92 -8.42 -1.81
CA SER A 63 14.67 -9.03 -3.11
C SER A 63 13.31 -9.72 -3.07
N TYR A 64 12.38 -9.23 -3.87
CA TYR A 64 11.04 -9.82 -3.93
C TYR A 64 11.10 -11.25 -4.44
N ILE A 65 10.69 -12.21 -3.61
CA ILE A 65 10.63 -13.63 -3.93
C ILE A 65 9.14 -14.05 -3.97
N GLY A 66 8.35 -13.36 -4.73
CA GLY A 66 6.93 -13.66 -4.83
C GLY A 66 6.43 -13.68 -6.28
N THR A 67 5.20 -14.16 -6.45
CA THR A 67 4.53 -14.05 -7.74
C THR A 67 4.12 -12.61 -7.97
N PRO A 68 4.51 -11.96 -9.10
CA PRO A 68 4.04 -10.62 -9.44
C PRO A 68 2.52 -10.50 -9.32
N LEU A 69 2.01 -9.33 -8.93
CA LEU A 69 0.58 -9.13 -8.67
C LEU A 69 -0.29 -9.65 -9.82
N LEU A 70 0.06 -9.32 -11.06
CA LEU A 70 -0.73 -9.70 -12.22
C LEU A 70 -0.53 -11.16 -12.68
N ASP A 71 0.49 -11.84 -12.17
CA ASP A 71 0.79 -13.24 -12.47
C ASP A 71 0.16 -14.19 -11.42
N LYS A 72 -0.42 -13.65 -10.35
CA LYS A 72 -1.16 -14.45 -9.37
C LYS A 72 -2.34 -15.16 -10.07
N ASP A 73 -2.65 -16.37 -9.61
CA ASP A 73 -3.78 -17.15 -10.14
C ASP A 73 -5.10 -16.41 -9.86
N ALA A 74 -5.84 -16.10 -10.91
CA ALA A 74 -7.11 -15.39 -10.79
C ALA A 74 -8.15 -16.15 -9.96
N ARG A 75 -8.19 -17.48 -10.07
CA ARG A 75 -9.13 -18.31 -9.30
C ARG A 75 -8.83 -18.26 -7.81
N VAL A 76 -7.55 -18.26 -7.44
CA VAL A 76 -7.13 -18.12 -6.04
C VAL A 76 -7.53 -16.74 -5.52
N MET A 77 -7.23 -15.69 -6.28
CA MET A 77 -7.58 -14.32 -5.91
C MET A 77 -9.09 -14.12 -5.77
N GLU A 78 -9.89 -14.68 -6.70
CA GLU A 78 -11.36 -14.63 -6.63
C GLU A 78 -11.92 -15.42 -5.44
N THR A 79 -11.28 -16.53 -5.07
CA THR A 79 -11.67 -17.29 -3.88
C THR A 79 -11.36 -16.54 -2.59
N GLU A 80 -10.23 -15.83 -2.53
CA GLU A 80 -9.75 -15.14 -1.33
C GLU A 80 -10.32 -13.72 -1.20
N ARG A 81 -10.53 -13.02 -2.33
CA ARG A 81 -10.84 -11.59 -2.37
C ARG A 81 -12.11 -11.24 -3.16
N GLY A 82 -12.80 -12.24 -3.71
CA GLY A 82 -14.04 -12.08 -4.46
C GLY A 82 -13.84 -11.69 -5.92
N GLU A 83 -14.89 -11.13 -6.51
CA GLU A 83 -14.98 -10.75 -7.92
C GLU A 83 -13.89 -9.75 -8.32
N THR A 84 -13.23 -9.96 -9.46
CA THR A 84 -12.28 -9.01 -10.04
C THR A 84 -13.03 -7.87 -10.74
N LEU A 85 -12.89 -6.65 -10.26
CA LEU A 85 -13.41 -5.45 -10.90
C LEU A 85 -12.46 -4.94 -11.99
N TYR A 86 -11.15 -4.96 -11.70
CA TYR A 86 -10.11 -4.54 -12.63
C TYR A 86 -8.80 -5.30 -12.35
N LYS A 87 -8.07 -5.63 -13.43
CA LYS A 87 -6.72 -6.18 -13.36
C LYS A 87 -5.92 -5.65 -14.55
N GLY A 88 -4.83 -4.95 -14.32
CA GLY A 88 -4.05 -4.41 -15.43
C GLY A 88 -2.86 -3.56 -15.03
N LYS A 89 -2.21 -3.00 -16.04
CA LYS A 89 -1.11 -2.05 -15.90
C LYS A 89 -1.53 -0.69 -16.42
N ARG A 90 -1.04 0.36 -15.76
CA ARG A 90 -1.13 1.73 -16.27
C ARG A 90 0.11 2.54 -15.91
N LYS A 91 0.23 3.72 -16.49
CA LYS A 91 1.31 4.67 -16.17
C LYS A 91 0.76 5.82 -15.34
N VAL A 92 1.42 6.12 -14.24
CA VAL A 92 1.12 7.26 -13.37
C VAL A 92 2.41 8.04 -13.14
N ASN A 93 2.44 9.30 -13.56
CA ASN A 93 3.61 10.18 -13.42
C ASN A 93 4.93 9.52 -13.88
N GLY A 94 4.86 8.75 -14.98
CA GLY A 94 6.01 8.06 -15.57
C GLY A 94 6.34 6.70 -14.94
N LEU A 95 5.67 6.31 -13.85
CA LEU A 95 5.79 5.00 -13.23
C LEU A 95 4.85 4.00 -13.89
N GLU A 96 5.34 2.82 -14.20
CA GLU A 96 4.49 1.67 -14.54
C GLU A 96 4.02 1.03 -13.24
N ILE A 97 2.70 0.92 -13.10
CA ILE A 97 2.07 0.32 -11.95
C ILE A 97 1.22 -0.88 -12.38
N SER A 98 1.21 -1.91 -11.55
CA SER A 98 0.33 -3.07 -11.67
C SER A 98 -0.79 -2.95 -10.65
N GLU A 99 -2.04 -3.14 -11.07
CA GLU A 99 -3.19 -3.00 -10.19
C GLU A 99 -4.13 -4.19 -10.29
N TRP A 100 -4.76 -4.51 -9.16
CA TRP A 100 -5.84 -5.48 -9.08
C TRP A 100 -6.89 -4.99 -8.08
N TRP A 101 -8.13 -4.86 -8.51
CA TRP A 101 -9.25 -4.40 -7.70
C TRP A 101 -10.27 -5.53 -7.57
N ASN A 102 -10.71 -5.77 -6.35
CA ASN A 102 -11.61 -6.85 -6.01
C ASN A 102 -12.82 -6.37 -5.20
N LYS A 103 -13.92 -7.12 -5.31
CA LYS A 103 -15.16 -6.93 -4.55
C LYS A 103 -15.62 -8.27 -4.01
N GLN A 104 -15.82 -8.37 -2.72
CA GLN A 104 -16.26 -9.59 -2.06
C GLN A 104 -17.56 -9.37 -1.29
N HIS A 105 -18.51 -10.25 -1.49
CA HIS A 105 -19.72 -10.31 -0.69
C HIS A 105 -19.52 -11.27 0.48
N ASP A 106 -19.53 -10.77 1.70
CA ASP A 106 -19.56 -11.60 2.91
C ASP A 106 -21.01 -11.80 3.34
N ASN A 107 -21.59 -12.93 2.92
CA ASN A 107 -22.95 -13.32 3.25
C ASN A 107 -23.00 -14.37 4.38
N TYR A 108 -21.85 -14.76 4.93
CA TYR A 108 -21.74 -15.84 5.90
C TYR A 108 -21.59 -15.34 7.34
N SER A 109 -21.30 -14.07 7.53
CA SER A 109 -21.25 -13.46 8.87
C SER A 109 -22.64 -13.05 9.34
N SER A 110 -22.82 -12.87 10.65
CA SER A 110 -24.02 -12.26 11.24
C SER A 110 -24.23 -10.79 10.78
N GLU A 111 -23.19 -10.18 10.25
CA GLU A 111 -23.15 -8.83 9.73
C GLU A 111 -22.75 -8.89 8.26
N PRO A 112 -23.74 -9.00 7.34
CA PRO A 112 -23.44 -9.12 5.92
C PRO A 112 -22.78 -7.82 5.42
N ALA A 113 -21.70 -7.99 4.65
CA ALA A 113 -20.88 -6.87 4.19
C ALA A 113 -20.47 -7.00 2.72
N ILE A 114 -20.15 -5.87 2.10
CA ILE A 114 -19.44 -5.82 0.83
C ILE A 114 -18.06 -5.22 1.09
N ASN A 115 -17.04 -5.99 0.78
CA ASN A 115 -15.64 -5.60 0.95
C ASN A 115 -15.04 -5.23 -0.40
N TYR A 116 -14.42 -4.06 -0.48
CA TYR A 116 -13.65 -3.62 -1.63
C TYR A 116 -12.17 -3.61 -1.25
N ASN A 117 -11.35 -4.18 -2.12
CA ASN A 117 -9.89 -4.16 -2.01
C ASN A 117 -9.29 -3.66 -3.33
N PHE A 118 -8.52 -2.59 -3.25
CA PHE A 118 -7.73 -2.04 -4.35
C PHE A 118 -6.27 -2.24 -4.00
N GLU A 119 -5.52 -2.90 -4.86
CA GLU A 119 -4.09 -3.18 -4.65
C GLU A 119 -3.29 -2.65 -5.84
N LEU A 120 -2.18 -2.01 -5.55
CA LEU A 120 -1.24 -1.48 -6.51
C LEU A 120 0.18 -1.85 -6.10
N VAL A 121 0.98 -2.26 -7.07
CA VAL A 121 2.39 -2.60 -6.87
C VAL A 121 3.25 -1.84 -7.86
N ILE A 122 4.32 -1.22 -7.36
CA ILE A 122 5.37 -0.60 -8.15
C ILE A 122 6.67 -1.34 -7.88
N HIS A 123 7.25 -1.90 -8.94
CA HIS A 123 8.61 -2.46 -8.89
C HIS A 123 9.61 -1.40 -9.31
N GLU A 124 10.59 -1.17 -8.46
CA GLU A 124 11.75 -0.39 -8.77
C GLU A 124 12.92 -1.31 -9.09
N ASP A 125 13.15 -1.53 -10.39
CA ASP A 125 14.27 -2.35 -10.88
C ASP A 125 15.50 -1.44 -11.08
N LYS A 126 16.32 -1.27 -10.04
CA LYS A 126 17.56 -0.52 -10.10
C LYS A 126 18.75 -1.36 -9.64
N LYS A 127 19.92 -1.09 -10.23
CA LYS A 127 21.20 -1.68 -9.84
C LYS A 127 21.38 -1.60 -8.31
N GLY A 128 21.21 -2.73 -7.62
CA GLY A 128 21.50 -2.85 -6.19
C GLY A 128 20.32 -3.24 -5.30
N GLY A 129 19.12 -3.43 -5.81
CA GLY A 129 18.02 -3.95 -5.00
C GLY A 129 16.64 -3.70 -5.59
N ASN A 130 15.83 -4.72 -5.58
CA ASN A 130 14.41 -4.59 -5.88
C ASN A 130 13.74 -3.87 -4.72
N LYS A 131 13.20 -2.69 -4.96
CA LYS A 131 12.34 -2.01 -3.99
C LYS A 131 10.91 -2.25 -4.41
N LEU A 132 10.14 -2.83 -3.51
CA LEU A 132 8.72 -2.99 -3.66
C LEU A 132 8.01 -1.83 -2.95
N LEU A 133 7.12 -1.19 -3.66
CA LEU A 133 6.13 -0.31 -3.08
C LEU A 133 4.77 -0.91 -3.36
N GLU A 134 4.04 -1.22 -2.30
CA GLU A 134 2.65 -1.65 -2.35
C GLU A 134 1.78 -0.54 -1.76
N LEU A 135 0.66 -0.28 -2.41
CA LEU A 135 -0.40 0.57 -1.88
C LEU A 135 -1.70 -0.22 -1.94
N SER A 136 -2.41 -0.30 -0.83
CA SER A 136 -3.77 -0.83 -0.81
C SER A 136 -4.76 0.19 -0.28
N MET A 137 -6.01 0.07 -0.72
CA MET A 137 -7.16 0.74 -0.15
C MET A 137 -8.23 -0.32 0.11
N ASP A 138 -8.65 -0.40 1.35
CA ASP A 138 -9.66 -1.34 1.82
C ASP A 138 -10.88 -0.56 2.33
N TYR A 139 -12.07 -1.00 1.92
CA TYR A 139 -13.34 -0.43 2.35
C TYR A 139 -14.38 -1.52 2.54
N SER A 140 -15.07 -1.51 3.66
CA SER A 140 -16.16 -2.43 3.98
C SER A 140 -17.47 -1.66 4.13
N ILE A 141 -18.53 -2.17 3.50
CA ILE A 141 -19.89 -1.66 3.64
C ILE A 141 -20.66 -2.65 4.50
N ASP A 142 -21.05 -2.25 5.69
CA ASP A 142 -22.07 -2.95 6.47
C ASP A 142 -23.43 -2.78 5.78
N LEU A 143 -24.02 -3.88 5.30
CA LEU A 143 -25.28 -3.83 4.57
C LEU A 143 -26.49 -3.52 5.47
N LEU A 144 -26.34 -3.63 6.79
CA LEU A 144 -27.38 -3.24 7.74
C LEU A 144 -27.41 -1.71 7.97
N HIS A 145 -26.32 -1.01 7.68
CA HIS A 145 -26.12 0.43 7.93
C HIS A 145 -25.56 1.16 6.71
N ALA A 146 -26.00 0.81 5.51
CA ALA A 146 -25.40 1.28 4.24
C ALA A 146 -25.83 2.70 3.78
N ASP A 147 -26.66 3.42 4.54
CA ASP A 147 -27.26 4.69 4.11
C ASP A 147 -26.26 5.76 3.63
N ASN A 148 -25.03 5.74 4.13
CA ASN A 148 -23.97 6.68 3.79
C ASN A 148 -22.72 5.99 3.17
N ALA A 149 -22.89 4.77 2.70
CA ALA A 149 -21.80 4.03 2.07
C ALA A 149 -21.39 4.68 0.75
N LEU A 150 -20.09 4.62 0.46
CA LEU A 150 -19.60 5.05 -0.85
C LEU A 150 -19.99 4.04 -1.92
N THR A 151 -20.38 4.54 -3.06
CA THR A 151 -20.62 3.73 -4.26
C THR A 151 -19.30 3.23 -4.83
N GLU A 152 -19.35 2.16 -5.61
CA GLU A 152 -18.18 1.64 -6.32
C GLU A 152 -17.51 2.71 -7.19
N HIS A 153 -18.31 3.55 -7.87
CA HIS A 153 -17.78 4.65 -8.69
C HIS A 153 -17.01 5.69 -7.85
N GLU A 154 -17.51 6.03 -6.66
CA GLU A 154 -16.82 6.96 -5.76
C GLU A 154 -15.53 6.36 -5.21
N LEU A 155 -15.51 5.05 -4.94
CA LEU A 155 -14.30 4.34 -4.51
C LEU A 155 -13.24 4.33 -5.62
N VAL A 156 -13.63 4.03 -6.85
CA VAL A 156 -12.74 4.08 -8.01
C VAL A 156 -12.17 5.48 -8.20
N ALA A 157 -13.03 6.52 -8.17
CA ALA A 157 -12.57 7.90 -8.30
C ALA A 157 -11.62 8.31 -7.18
N LEU A 158 -11.88 7.87 -5.94
CA LEU A 158 -11.00 8.10 -4.81
C LEU A 158 -9.64 7.42 -5.01
N TRP A 159 -9.66 6.15 -5.44
CA TRP A 159 -8.43 5.39 -5.73
C TRP A 159 -7.59 6.05 -6.82
N GLU A 160 -8.22 6.46 -7.91
CA GLU A 160 -7.54 7.16 -9.01
C GLU A 160 -6.94 8.50 -8.55
N ASN A 161 -7.65 9.25 -7.72
CA ASN A 161 -7.14 10.49 -7.14
C ASN A 161 -5.92 10.23 -6.24
N ILE A 162 -5.99 9.24 -5.36
CA ILE A 162 -4.86 8.88 -4.47
C ILE A 162 -3.66 8.46 -5.30
N THR A 163 -3.85 7.50 -6.20
CA THR A 163 -2.76 6.94 -7.01
C THR A 163 -2.18 7.96 -7.98
N GLY A 164 -3.00 8.90 -8.48
CA GLY A 164 -2.56 10.02 -9.30
C GLY A 164 -1.58 10.97 -8.62
N THR A 165 -1.53 10.97 -7.29
CA THR A 165 -0.56 11.77 -6.50
C THR A 165 0.80 11.09 -6.32
N ILE A 166 0.92 9.81 -6.67
CA ILE A 166 2.18 9.07 -6.52
C ILE A 166 3.27 9.74 -7.35
N LYS A 167 4.36 10.10 -6.68
CA LYS A 167 5.55 10.68 -7.33
C LYS A 167 6.77 9.90 -6.87
N TYR A 168 7.54 9.47 -7.82
CA TYR A 168 8.83 8.87 -7.56
C TYR A 168 9.90 9.95 -7.48
N HIS A 169 10.65 9.91 -6.40
CA HIS A 169 11.83 10.73 -6.25
C HIS A 169 13.04 9.79 -6.16
N PRO A 170 13.83 9.67 -7.25
CA PRO A 170 15.01 8.84 -7.20
C PRO A 170 15.91 9.33 -6.06
N THR A 171 16.21 8.46 -5.11
CA THR A 171 17.30 8.69 -4.16
C THR A 171 18.61 8.46 -4.92
N GLN A 172 19.45 9.45 -4.98
CA GLN A 172 20.83 9.24 -5.43
C GLN A 172 21.51 8.42 -4.33
N TRP A 173 21.94 7.21 -4.66
CA TRP A 173 22.73 6.34 -3.80
C TRP A 173 24.19 6.59 -4.07
#